data_3b82aa56dd7bc49818a1ae9dc44ba1a4
#
_entry.id   3b82aa56dd7bc49818a1ae9dc44ba1a4
#
_cell.length_a   1.000
_cell.length_b   1.000
_cell.length_c   1.000
_cell.angle_alpha   90.00
_cell.angle_beta   90.00
_cell.angle_gamma   90.00
#
_symmetry.space_group_name_H-M   'P 1'
#
loop_
_entity.id
_entity.type
_entity.pdbx_description
1 polymer ?
#
loop_
_entity_poly.entity_id
_entity_poly.type
_entity_poly.pdbx_seq_one_letter_code
_entity_poly.pdbx_strand_id
1 'polypeptide(L)'
;MIAFTTVLSAAPAQAEIVQAWCSLMWRDGRAQIEQGPCDFRQAFGNVQVWMGERWAFDFPADGQGRYYTRRNRNDFIRFERGGYILTVFQGGQPAR
;
A
#
# COMPACT_ATOMS: atom_id res chain seq x y z
N MET A 1 -46.26 -14.81 -12.19
CA MET A 1 -45.60 -14.02 -11.12
C MET A 1 -44.10 -14.25 -11.19
N ILE A 2 -43.38 -13.26 -11.61
CA ILE A 2 -41.96 -13.38 -11.88
C ILE A 2 -41.21 -12.90 -10.64
N ALA A 3 -40.56 -13.86 -9.96
CA ALA A 3 -39.71 -13.52 -8.83
C ALA A 3 -38.36 -12.99 -9.37
N PHE A 4 -38.17 -11.70 -9.25
CA PHE A 4 -36.86 -11.14 -9.52
C PHE A 4 -35.95 -11.42 -8.34
N THR A 5 -35.20 -12.48 -8.46
CA THR A 5 -33.99 -12.55 -7.66
C THR A 5 -32.99 -11.57 -8.28
N THR A 6 -33.02 -10.38 -7.81
CA THR A 6 -31.86 -9.53 -8.00
C THR A 6 -30.74 -10.18 -7.23
N VAL A 7 -29.94 -10.94 -7.92
CA VAL A 7 -28.64 -11.25 -7.40
C VAL A 7 -27.90 -9.91 -7.45
N LEU A 8 -27.92 -9.24 -6.34
CA LEU A 8 -26.89 -8.27 -6.08
C LEU A 8 -25.61 -9.08 -6.01
N SER A 9 -25.02 -9.30 -7.17
CA SER A 9 -23.63 -9.66 -7.16
C SER A 9 -22.94 -8.48 -6.48
N ALA A 10 -22.65 -8.66 -5.21
CA ALA A 10 -21.67 -7.83 -4.58
C ALA A 10 -20.46 -7.92 -5.50
N ALA A 11 -20.28 -6.91 -6.33
CA ALA A 11 -19.05 -6.75 -7.03
C ALA A 11 -17.96 -6.97 -5.99
N PRO A 12 -17.00 -7.89 -6.21
CA PRO A 12 -15.91 -8.03 -5.29
C PRO A 12 -15.43 -6.63 -5.03
N ALA A 13 -15.34 -6.27 -3.75
CA ALA A 13 -14.91 -4.95 -3.37
C ALA A 13 -13.61 -4.69 -4.10
N GLN A 14 -13.70 -4.06 -5.27
CA GLN A 14 -12.51 -3.62 -5.96
C GLN A 14 -11.86 -2.64 -5.03
N ALA A 15 -10.68 -3.01 -4.55
CA ALA A 15 -9.90 -2.12 -3.74
C ALA A 15 -9.68 -0.86 -4.54
N GLU A 16 -10.20 0.22 -4.04
CA GLU A 16 -9.98 1.51 -4.65
C GLU A 16 -8.52 1.87 -4.55
N ILE A 17 -8.01 2.50 -5.59
CA ILE A 17 -6.69 3.09 -5.56
C ILE A 17 -6.80 4.40 -4.80
N VAL A 18 -6.05 4.50 -3.72
CA VAL A 18 -6.00 5.69 -2.87
C VAL A 18 -4.73 6.45 -3.19
N GLN A 19 -4.85 7.73 -3.45
CA GLN A 19 -3.69 8.59 -3.61
C GLN A 19 -3.10 8.87 -2.24
N ALA A 20 -1.79 8.66 -2.12
CA ALA A 20 -1.07 8.77 -0.86
C ALA A 20 0.26 9.46 -1.09
N TRP A 21 1.04 9.59 -0.02
CA TRP A 21 2.40 10.07 -0.07
C TRP A 21 3.32 8.98 0.45
N CYS A 22 4.38 8.68 -0.28
CA CYS A 22 5.30 7.61 0.09
C CYS A 22 6.69 8.14 0.37
N SER A 23 7.37 7.46 1.28
CA SER A 23 8.79 7.67 1.56
C SER A 23 9.50 6.34 1.44
N LEU A 24 10.50 6.26 0.59
CA LEU A 24 11.32 5.07 0.39
C LEU A 24 12.71 5.33 0.93
N MET A 25 13.14 4.52 1.88
CA MET A 25 14.43 4.66 2.53
C MET A 25 15.19 3.33 2.43
N TRP A 26 16.48 3.42 2.14
CA TRP A 26 17.36 2.26 2.09
C TRP A 26 18.12 2.14 3.41
N ARG A 27 18.13 0.92 3.97
CA ARG A 27 18.70 0.70 5.31
C ARG A 27 20.20 0.92 5.37
N ASP A 28 20.89 0.67 4.26
CA ASP A 28 22.34 0.82 4.20
C ASP A 28 22.79 2.25 3.95
N GLY A 29 21.86 3.18 3.79
CA GLY A 29 22.16 4.58 3.55
C GLY A 29 22.79 4.86 2.20
N ARG A 30 22.87 3.88 1.31
CA ARG A 30 23.53 4.00 0.01
C ARG A 30 22.85 4.97 -0.95
N ALA A 31 21.58 5.25 -0.71
CA ALA A 31 20.81 6.11 -1.58
C ALA A 31 20.04 7.12 -0.74
N GLN A 32 19.75 8.24 -1.34
CA GLN A 32 18.93 9.26 -0.70
C GLN A 32 17.51 8.75 -0.53
N ILE A 33 16.82 9.29 0.47
CA ILE A 33 15.40 9.02 0.69
C ILE A 33 14.64 9.61 -0.48
N GLU A 34 13.81 8.78 -1.13
CA GLU A 34 12.89 9.24 -2.15
C GLU A 34 11.54 9.47 -1.53
N GLN A 35 10.93 10.61 -1.79
CA GLN A 35 9.61 10.96 -1.29
C GLN A 35 8.78 11.53 -2.41
N GLY A 36 7.51 11.20 -2.41
CA GLY A 36 6.60 11.73 -3.41
C GLY A 36 5.23 11.11 -3.38
N PRO A 37 4.36 11.57 -4.29
CA PRO A 37 3.04 10.99 -4.43
C PRO A 37 3.15 9.52 -4.82
N CYS A 38 2.22 8.73 -4.31
CA CYS A 38 2.12 7.32 -4.67
C CYS A 38 0.66 6.90 -4.71
N ASP A 39 0.41 5.80 -5.39
CA ASP A 39 -0.88 5.15 -5.42
C ASP A 39 -0.83 3.91 -4.55
N PHE A 40 -1.85 3.74 -3.73
CA PHE A 40 -1.92 2.67 -2.76
C PHE A 40 -3.23 1.91 -2.96
N ARG A 41 -3.13 0.59 -3.00
CA ARG A 41 -4.27 -0.29 -3.15
C ARG A 41 -4.17 -1.40 -2.12
N GLN A 42 -5.28 -1.65 -1.41
CA GLN A 42 -5.34 -2.71 -0.42
C GLN A 42 -6.61 -3.53 -0.63
N ALA A 43 -6.46 -4.87 -0.68
CA ALA A 43 -7.56 -5.79 -0.81
C ALA A 43 -7.20 -7.08 -0.07
N PHE A 44 -8.04 -7.48 0.90
CA PHE A 44 -7.86 -8.74 1.64
C PHE A 44 -6.48 -8.88 2.27
N GLY A 45 -5.91 -7.76 2.73
CA GLY A 45 -4.58 -7.75 3.33
C GLY A 45 -3.44 -7.71 2.32
N ASN A 46 -3.72 -7.85 1.03
CA ASN A 46 -2.73 -7.66 -0.01
C ASN A 46 -2.59 -6.18 -0.31
N VAL A 47 -1.36 -5.70 -0.41
CA VAL A 47 -1.10 -4.29 -0.64
C VAL A 47 -0.23 -4.14 -1.89
N GLN A 48 -0.60 -3.17 -2.72
CA GLN A 48 0.19 -2.78 -3.88
C GLN A 48 0.41 -1.28 -3.81
N VAL A 49 1.64 -0.86 -4.09
CA VAL A 49 2.01 0.56 -4.06
C VAL A 49 2.78 0.88 -5.33
N TRP A 50 2.41 1.98 -5.97
CA TRP A 50 3.13 2.51 -7.13
C TRP A 50 3.63 3.90 -6.79
N MET A 51 4.93 4.08 -6.85
CA MET A 51 5.57 5.35 -6.52
C MET A 51 6.32 5.86 -7.73
N GLY A 52 5.79 6.93 -8.33
CA GLY A 52 6.32 7.43 -9.59
C GLY A 52 6.22 6.38 -10.68
N GLU A 53 7.10 6.48 -11.67
CA GLU A 53 7.16 5.51 -12.76
C GLU A 53 8.17 4.40 -12.51
N ARG A 54 9.00 4.57 -11.46
CA ARG A 54 10.14 3.68 -11.21
C ARG A 54 9.82 2.54 -10.28
N TRP A 55 8.90 2.73 -9.33
CA TRP A 55 8.74 1.79 -8.23
C TRP A 55 7.35 1.20 -8.19
N ALA A 56 7.30 -0.11 -8.15
CA ALA A 56 6.08 -0.87 -7.89
C ALA A 56 6.37 -1.88 -6.79
N PHE A 57 5.56 -1.86 -5.76
CA PHE A 57 5.72 -2.72 -4.61
C PHE A 57 4.49 -3.62 -4.47
N ASP A 58 4.73 -4.88 -4.14
CA ASP A 58 3.67 -5.84 -3.90
C ASP A 58 3.93 -6.53 -2.55
N PHE A 59 2.98 -6.37 -1.64
CA PHE A 59 3.06 -6.93 -0.30
C PHE A 59 1.87 -7.88 -0.09
N PRO A 60 1.96 -9.14 -0.53
CA PRO A 60 0.87 -10.08 -0.35
C PRO A 60 0.66 -10.42 1.12
N ALA A 61 -0.59 -10.61 1.50
CA ALA A 61 -0.98 -10.85 2.89
C ALA A 61 -0.26 -12.06 3.49
N ASP A 62 -0.07 -13.12 2.70
CA ASP A 62 0.58 -14.34 3.18
C ASP A 62 2.08 -14.17 3.38
N GLY A 63 2.65 -13.08 2.90
CA GLY A 63 4.07 -12.78 3.11
C GLY A 63 4.36 -11.97 4.37
N GLN A 64 3.31 -11.45 5.02
CA GLN A 64 3.50 -10.63 6.21
C GLN A 64 4.12 -11.45 7.34
N GLY A 65 5.19 -10.91 7.93
CA GLY A 65 5.95 -11.61 8.97
C GLY A 65 6.94 -12.64 8.45
N ARG A 66 6.95 -12.91 7.13
CA ARG A 66 7.86 -13.86 6.49
C ARG A 66 8.85 -13.17 5.55
N TYR A 67 8.31 -12.40 4.60
CA TYR A 67 9.12 -11.70 3.60
C TYR A 67 9.22 -10.22 3.89
N TYR A 68 8.24 -9.67 4.60
CA TYR A 68 8.21 -8.28 4.98
C TYR A 68 7.48 -8.15 6.32
N THR A 69 7.72 -7.03 7.01
CA THR A 69 6.95 -6.67 8.19
C THR A 69 6.11 -5.44 7.88
N ARG A 70 4.93 -5.40 8.49
CA ARG A 70 3.99 -4.29 8.33
C ARG A 70 3.68 -3.70 9.69
N ARG A 71 3.77 -2.38 9.81
CA ARG A 71 3.37 -1.65 11.01
C ARG A 71 2.34 -0.61 10.63
N ASN A 72 1.16 -0.72 11.25
CA ASN A 72 0.10 0.25 11.06
C ASN A 72 0.17 1.29 12.17
N ARG A 73 0.17 2.56 11.77
CA ARG A 73 0.07 3.71 12.69
C ARG A 73 -1.11 4.55 12.26
N ASN A 74 -1.46 5.56 13.07
CA ASN A 74 -2.62 6.39 12.80
C ASN A 74 -2.47 7.17 11.49
N ASP A 75 -1.26 7.60 11.17
CA ASP A 75 -0.98 8.47 10.04
C ASP A 75 -0.22 7.79 8.91
N PHE A 76 0.31 6.57 9.12
CA PHE A 76 1.05 5.88 8.08
C PHE A 76 1.01 4.37 8.26
N ILE A 77 1.35 3.68 7.19
CA ILE A 77 1.64 2.25 7.19
C ILE A 77 3.10 2.10 6.75
N ARG A 78 3.87 1.34 7.51
CA ARG A 78 5.28 1.11 7.20
C ARG A 78 5.50 -0.33 6.80
N PHE A 79 6.17 -0.54 5.67
CA PHE A 79 6.58 -1.85 5.19
C PHE A 79 8.10 -1.93 5.22
N GLU A 80 8.64 -2.96 5.88
CA GLU A 80 10.08 -3.23 5.89
C GLU A 80 10.32 -4.54 5.17
N ARG A 81 11.13 -4.51 4.14
CA ARG A 81 11.45 -5.69 3.35
C ARG A 81 12.89 -5.61 2.87
N GLY A 82 13.67 -6.65 3.21
CA GLY A 82 15.06 -6.69 2.78
C GLY A 82 15.82 -5.43 3.17
N GLY A 83 16.35 -4.73 2.20
CA GLY A 83 17.17 -3.55 2.43
C GLY A 83 16.41 -2.23 2.44
N TYR A 84 15.07 -2.23 2.35
CA TYR A 84 14.35 -0.97 2.25
C TYR A 84 13.18 -0.86 3.24
N ILE A 85 12.79 0.36 3.51
CA ILE A 85 11.62 0.72 4.31
C ILE A 85 10.75 1.63 3.46
N LEU A 86 9.51 1.19 3.22
CA LEU A 86 8.52 2.00 2.52
C LEU A 86 7.47 2.47 3.51
N THR A 87 7.27 3.78 3.61
CA THR A 87 6.25 4.36 4.46
C THR A 87 5.19 5.01 3.59
N VAL A 88 3.92 4.64 3.83
CA VAL A 88 2.78 5.14 3.07
C VAL A 88 1.95 6.03 3.99
N PHE A 89 1.86 7.31 3.66
CA PHE A 89 1.02 8.27 4.39
C PHE A 89 -0.29 8.42 3.62
N GLN A 90 -1.35 7.84 4.16
CA GLN A 90 -2.65 7.80 3.48
C GLN A 90 -3.30 9.16 3.41
N GLY A 91 -3.02 10.03 4.34
CA GLY A 91 -3.56 11.38 4.38
C GLY A 91 -2.85 12.38 3.47
N GLY A 92 -1.92 11.90 2.63
CA GLY A 92 -1.11 12.77 1.79
C GLY A 92 0.19 13.18 2.46
N GLN A 93 0.86 14.17 1.90
CA GLN A 93 2.16 14.59 2.41
C GLN A 93 2.04 14.99 3.88
N PRO A 94 2.89 14.42 4.75
CA PRO A 94 2.81 14.74 6.17
C PRO A 94 3.15 16.20 6.43
N ALA A 95 2.41 16.82 7.34
CA ALA A 95 2.69 18.17 7.79
C ALA A 95 4.00 18.16 8.58
N ARG A 96 4.81 19.18 8.34
CA ARG A 96 6.03 19.37 9.09
C ARG A 96 5.76 20.11 10.38
#